data_7e98e0e949220b225ac4dc3fef09b942
#
_entry.id   7e98e0e949220b225ac4dc3fef09b942
#
_cell.length_a   1.000
_cell.length_b   1.000
_cell.length_c   1.000
_cell.angle_alpha   90.00
_cell.angle_beta   90.00
_cell.angle_gamma   90.00
#
_symmetry.space_group_name_H-M   'P 1'
#
loop_
_entity.id
_entity.type
_entity.pdbx_description
1 polymer ?
#
loop_
_entity_poly.entity_id
_entity_poly.type
_entity_poly.pdbx_seq_one_letter_code
_entity_poly.pdbx_strand_id
1 'polypeptide(L)'
;MEHKNIVATIYLKDGKAIKARDNYEEYPDVIELAKLYNDSGIDKIMIFDLSTTDEEHERNIQVIRNINRNIEIKVCAGGNINRMEDIKKFIYAGCLQVIVNGSKPESMALAAEASRRFGKDRIL
;
A
#
# COMPACT_ATOMS: atom_id res chain seq x y z
N MET A 1 -20.07 -16.12 16.24
CA MET A 1 -18.74 -15.53 16.51
C MET A 1 -18.53 -14.35 15.59
N GLU A 2 -18.20 -13.21 16.15
CA GLU A 2 -17.95 -12.04 15.34
C GLU A 2 -16.64 -12.18 14.57
N HIS A 3 -16.69 -11.86 13.30
CA HIS A 3 -15.50 -11.79 12.48
C HIS A 3 -14.81 -10.45 12.73
N LYS A 4 -13.57 -10.48 13.15
CA LYS A 4 -12.77 -9.26 13.33
C LYS A 4 -11.85 -9.10 12.12
N ASN A 5 -11.84 -7.90 11.54
CA ASN A 5 -10.88 -7.57 10.50
C ASN A 5 -9.49 -7.40 11.14
N ILE A 6 -8.58 -8.28 10.75
CA ILE A 6 -7.20 -8.20 11.20
C ILE A 6 -6.38 -7.61 10.07
N VAL A 7 -5.71 -6.50 10.36
CA VAL A 7 -4.93 -5.76 9.37
C VAL A 7 -3.47 -5.75 9.80
N ALA A 8 -2.59 -6.17 8.89
CA ALA A 8 -1.16 -6.03 9.07
C ALA A 8 -0.67 -4.82 8.30
N THR A 9 0.37 -4.17 8.80
CA THR A 9 0.96 -2.99 8.16
C THR A 9 2.40 -3.27 7.77
N ILE A 10 2.75 -2.88 6.54
CA ILE A 10 4.13 -2.94 6.05
C ILE A 10 4.53 -1.52 5.66
N TYR A 11 5.67 -1.06 6.15
CA TYR A 11 6.26 0.21 5.74
C TYR A 11 7.40 -0.07 4.78
N LEU A 12 7.33 0.53 3.58
CA LEU A 12 8.37 0.37 2.56
C LEU A 12 9.20 1.63 2.43
N LYS A 13 10.51 1.48 2.57
CA LYS A 13 11.46 2.54 2.33
C LYS A 13 12.53 2.02 1.39
N ASP A 14 12.64 2.64 0.22
CA ASP A 14 13.61 2.31 -0.82
C ASP A 14 13.59 0.81 -1.18
N GLY A 15 12.39 0.26 -1.34
CA GLY A 15 12.22 -1.15 -1.75
C GLY A 15 12.37 -2.16 -0.62
N LYS A 16 12.51 -1.71 0.63
CA LYS A 16 12.71 -2.60 1.78
C LYS A 16 11.63 -2.38 2.83
N ALA A 17 11.19 -3.46 3.47
CA ALA A 17 10.26 -3.38 4.58
C ALA A 17 11.01 -3.00 5.85
N ILE A 18 10.52 -1.98 6.56
CA ILE A 18 11.11 -1.52 7.80
C ILE A 18 10.10 -1.68 8.95
N LYS A 19 10.60 -1.66 10.19
CA LYS A 19 9.78 -1.96 11.37
C LYS A 19 8.72 -0.91 11.65
N ALA A 20 9.05 0.38 11.46
CA ALA A 20 8.13 1.50 11.68
C ALA A 20 8.65 2.74 10.95
N ARG A 21 7.81 3.78 10.90
CA ARG A 21 8.18 5.04 10.22
C ARG A 21 9.46 5.66 10.79
N ASP A 22 9.70 5.48 12.09
CA ASP A 22 10.84 6.02 12.80
C ASP A 22 11.85 4.94 13.21
N ASN A 23 11.68 3.71 12.73
CA ASN A 23 12.59 2.60 13.00
C ASN A 23 12.94 1.92 11.69
N TYR A 24 14.12 2.24 11.16
CA TYR A 24 14.57 1.76 9.84
C TYR A 24 15.20 0.38 9.88
N GLU A 25 15.07 -0.34 10.99
CA GLU A 25 15.46 -1.74 11.03
C GLU A 25 14.64 -2.52 10.00
N GLU A 26 15.32 -3.26 9.13
CA GLU A 26 14.70 -3.95 8.00
C GLU A 26 14.26 -5.36 8.36
N TYR A 27 13.15 -5.79 7.78
CA TYR A 27 12.83 -7.21 7.72
C TYR A 27 13.70 -7.85 6.65
N PRO A 28 14.21 -9.07 6.88
CA PRO A 28 15.13 -9.70 5.92
C PRO A 28 14.52 -9.94 4.54
N ASP A 29 13.23 -10.27 4.47
CA ASP A 29 12.56 -10.61 3.22
C ASP A 29 11.10 -10.20 3.29
N VAL A 30 10.74 -9.14 2.55
CA VAL A 30 9.38 -8.61 2.57
C VAL A 30 8.36 -9.58 1.96
N ILE A 31 8.76 -10.36 0.97
CA ILE A 31 7.86 -11.34 0.34
C ILE A 31 7.53 -12.46 1.34
N GLU A 32 8.51 -12.95 2.07
CA GLU A 32 8.27 -13.94 3.12
C GLU A 32 7.40 -13.38 4.23
N LEU A 33 7.60 -12.11 4.61
CA LEU A 33 6.75 -11.44 5.58
C LEU A 33 5.29 -11.38 5.11
N ALA A 34 5.09 -10.99 3.84
CA ALA A 34 3.75 -10.91 3.26
C ALA A 34 3.08 -12.29 3.21
N LYS A 35 3.83 -13.33 2.86
CA LYS A 35 3.32 -14.71 2.85
C LYS A 35 2.94 -15.17 4.24
N LEU A 36 3.73 -14.82 5.25
CA LEU A 36 3.42 -15.13 6.64
C LEU A 36 2.08 -14.51 7.04
N TYR A 37 1.85 -13.24 6.70
CA TYR A 37 0.59 -12.59 6.96
C TYR A 37 -0.56 -13.26 6.21
N ASN A 38 -0.35 -13.58 4.94
CA ASN A 38 -1.35 -14.26 4.12
C ASN A 38 -1.79 -15.59 4.75
N ASP A 39 -0.84 -16.34 5.29
CA ASP A 39 -1.08 -17.68 5.84
C ASP A 39 -1.56 -17.65 7.30
N SER A 40 -1.53 -16.50 7.95
CA SER A 40 -1.84 -16.37 9.38
C SER A 40 -3.27 -15.90 9.68
N GLY A 41 -4.14 -15.85 8.66
CA GLY A 41 -5.52 -15.40 8.87
C GLY A 41 -5.68 -13.88 8.91
N ILE A 42 -4.71 -13.14 8.43
CA ILE A 42 -4.79 -11.70 8.26
C ILE A 42 -5.76 -11.40 7.11
N ASP A 43 -6.65 -10.44 7.30
CA ASP A 43 -7.68 -10.10 6.29
C ASP A 43 -7.14 -9.21 5.19
N LYS A 44 -6.24 -8.29 5.52
CA LYS A 44 -5.60 -7.44 4.52
C LYS A 44 -4.28 -6.91 5.02
N ILE A 45 -3.45 -6.50 4.06
CA ILE A 45 -2.18 -5.83 4.35
C ILE A 45 -2.30 -4.39 3.88
N MET A 46 -1.92 -3.45 4.74
CA MET A 46 -1.79 -2.04 4.39
C MET A 46 -0.31 -1.75 4.20
N ILE A 47 0.04 -1.22 3.03
CA ILE A 47 1.43 -0.91 2.70
C ILE A 47 1.57 0.60 2.57
N PHE A 48 2.49 1.18 3.33
CA PHE A 48 2.78 2.61 3.25
C PHE A 48 4.12 2.83 2.54
N ASP A 49 4.06 3.62 1.47
CA ASP A 49 5.22 4.03 0.69
C ASP A 49 5.85 5.25 1.38
N LEU A 50 7.04 5.06 1.92
CA LEU A 50 7.78 6.10 2.61
C LEU A 50 8.88 6.70 1.73
N SER A 51 8.72 6.61 0.42
CA SER A 51 9.70 7.14 -0.54
C SER A 51 9.81 8.67 -0.42
N THR A 52 11.01 9.16 -0.68
CA THR A 52 11.29 10.60 -0.74
C THR A 52 11.78 11.03 -2.13
N THR A 53 11.99 10.07 -3.03
CA THR A 53 12.38 10.32 -4.42
C THR A 53 11.53 9.47 -5.35
N ASP A 54 11.50 9.83 -6.64
CA ASP A 54 10.80 9.04 -7.64
C ASP A 54 11.41 7.65 -7.81
N GLU A 55 12.73 7.53 -7.70
CA GLU A 55 13.40 6.23 -7.78
C GLU A 55 13.02 5.31 -6.63
N GLU A 56 12.97 5.84 -5.41
CA GLU A 56 12.52 5.08 -4.25
C GLU A 56 11.08 4.64 -4.41
N HIS A 57 10.22 5.53 -4.91
CA HIS A 57 8.81 5.25 -5.16
C HIS A 57 8.67 4.09 -6.15
N GLU A 58 9.41 4.13 -7.26
CA GLU A 58 9.38 3.05 -8.26
C GLU A 58 9.84 1.72 -7.68
N ARG A 59 10.88 1.72 -6.83
CA ARG A 59 11.33 0.49 -6.17
C ARG A 59 10.24 -0.07 -5.24
N ASN A 60 9.56 0.80 -4.51
CA ASN A 60 8.45 0.40 -3.64
C ASN A 60 7.29 -0.16 -4.46
N ILE A 61 6.96 0.44 -5.60
CA ILE A 61 5.91 -0.05 -6.50
C ILE A 61 6.25 -1.47 -6.99
N GLN A 62 7.50 -1.73 -7.35
CA GLN A 62 7.91 -3.07 -7.79
C GLN A 62 7.76 -4.10 -6.67
N VAL A 63 8.12 -3.74 -5.45
CA VAL A 63 7.93 -4.61 -4.28
C VAL A 63 6.45 -4.91 -4.06
N ILE A 64 5.59 -3.90 -4.14
CA ILE A 64 4.14 -4.07 -4.00
C ILE A 64 3.60 -5.02 -5.07
N ARG A 65 4.06 -4.87 -6.30
CA ARG A 65 3.67 -5.77 -7.40
C ARG A 65 4.07 -7.21 -7.09
N ASN A 66 5.28 -7.42 -6.59
CA ASN A 66 5.77 -8.74 -6.22
C ASN A 66 4.98 -9.34 -5.05
N ILE A 67 4.64 -8.51 -4.06
CA ILE A 67 3.79 -8.95 -2.95
C ILE A 67 2.45 -9.45 -3.50
N ASN A 68 1.80 -8.67 -4.34
CA ASN A 68 0.49 -9.03 -4.90
C ASN A 68 0.52 -10.30 -5.74
N ARG A 69 1.66 -10.61 -6.35
CA ARG A 69 1.83 -11.86 -7.12
C ARG A 69 1.97 -13.09 -6.24
N ASN A 70 2.33 -12.92 -4.98
CA ASN A 70 2.68 -14.01 -4.08
C ASN A 70 1.64 -14.28 -2.99
N ILE A 71 0.62 -13.45 -2.86
CA ILE A 71 -0.41 -13.59 -1.83
C ILE A 71 -1.80 -13.41 -2.43
N GLU A 72 -2.83 -13.84 -1.69
CA GLU A 72 -4.22 -13.75 -2.13
C GLU A 72 -5.05 -12.74 -1.35
N ILE A 73 -4.63 -12.39 -0.14
CA ILE A 73 -5.39 -11.43 0.67
C ILE A 73 -5.29 -10.03 0.08
N LYS A 74 -6.22 -9.18 0.48
CA LYS A 74 -6.32 -7.81 -0.04
C LYS A 74 -5.11 -6.99 0.36
N VAL A 75 -4.61 -6.19 -0.58
CA VAL A 75 -3.54 -5.22 -0.33
C VAL A 75 -4.08 -3.83 -0.59
N CYS A 76 -3.88 -2.95 0.40
CA CYS A 76 -4.19 -1.52 0.28
C CYS A 76 -2.88 -0.76 0.37
N ALA A 77 -2.71 0.27 -0.42
CA ALA A 77 -1.47 1.05 -0.42
C ALA A 77 -1.76 2.53 -0.20
N GLY A 78 -0.83 3.20 0.43
CA GLY A 78 -0.92 4.63 0.68
C GLY A 78 0.47 5.24 0.86
N GLY A 79 0.50 6.53 1.18
CA GLY A 79 1.74 7.27 1.35
C GLY A 79 2.22 7.89 0.05
N ASN A 80 2.77 9.08 0.15
CA ASN A 80 3.40 9.82 -0.95
C ASN A 80 2.57 9.89 -2.23
N ILE A 81 1.25 10.10 -2.09
CA ILE A 81 0.32 10.23 -3.22
C ILE A 81 0.03 11.71 -3.44
N ASN A 82 0.46 12.24 -4.58
CA ASN A 82 0.29 13.64 -4.94
C ASN A 82 -0.42 13.83 -6.27
N ARG A 83 -0.49 12.79 -7.10
CA ARG A 83 -1.02 12.86 -8.46
C ARG A 83 -1.87 11.64 -8.76
N MET A 84 -2.74 11.77 -9.76
CA MET A 84 -3.52 10.64 -10.28
C MET A 84 -2.60 9.49 -10.74
N GLU A 85 -1.43 9.83 -11.29
CA GLU A 85 -0.45 8.85 -11.72
C GLU A 85 0.00 7.93 -10.59
N ASP A 86 0.16 8.48 -9.37
CA ASP A 86 0.56 7.69 -8.20
C ASP A 86 -0.54 6.69 -7.84
N ILE A 87 -1.80 7.11 -7.90
CA ILE A 87 -2.94 6.22 -7.64
C ILE A 87 -3.00 5.09 -8.67
N LYS A 88 -2.82 5.43 -9.95
CA LYS A 88 -2.79 4.43 -11.03
C LYS A 88 -1.72 3.39 -10.81
N LYS A 89 -0.53 3.81 -10.40
CA LYS A 89 0.59 2.90 -10.18
C LYS A 89 0.28 1.86 -9.10
N PHE A 90 -0.34 2.28 -8.00
CA PHE A 90 -0.74 1.34 -6.95
C PHE A 90 -1.80 0.37 -7.44
N ILE A 91 -2.80 0.86 -8.16
CA ILE A 91 -3.87 0.01 -8.70
C ILE A 91 -3.30 -1.00 -9.71
N TYR A 92 -2.45 -0.55 -10.62
CA TYR A 92 -1.84 -1.42 -11.63
C TYR A 92 -0.82 -2.39 -11.02
N ALA A 93 -0.29 -2.07 -9.85
CA ALA A 93 0.55 -3.02 -9.10
C ALA A 93 -0.27 -4.12 -8.40
N GLY A 94 -1.60 -4.04 -8.46
CA GLY A 94 -2.49 -5.05 -7.92
C GLY A 94 -3.19 -4.68 -6.63
N CYS A 95 -3.03 -3.45 -6.13
CA CYS A 95 -3.69 -3.03 -4.91
C CYS A 95 -5.20 -2.92 -5.11
N LEU A 96 -5.95 -3.50 -4.21
CA LEU A 96 -7.41 -3.42 -4.26
C LEU A 96 -7.89 -2.02 -3.92
N GLN A 97 -7.23 -1.37 -2.96
CA GLN A 97 -7.60 -0.04 -2.48
C GLN A 97 -6.37 0.85 -2.35
N VAL A 98 -6.57 2.14 -2.54
CA VAL A 98 -5.53 3.16 -2.38
C VAL A 98 -6.02 4.15 -1.33
N ILE A 99 -5.14 4.47 -0.37
CA ILE A 99 -5.43 5.39 0.73
C ILE A 99 -4.90 6.77 0.34
N VAL A 100 -5.81 7.75 0.26
CA VAL A 100 -5.46 9.13 -0.05
C VAL A 100 -5.65 9.96 1.22
N ASN A 101 -4.59 10.65 1.65
CA ASN A 101 -4.68 11.52 2.82
C ASN A 101 -5.49 12.76 2.47
N GLY A 102 -6.67 12.92 3.09
CA GLY A 102 -7.60 14.01 2.82
C GLY A 102 -7.34 15.29 3.61
N SER A 103 -6.16 15.45 4.20
CA SER A 103 -5.86 16.62 5.02
C SER A 103 -5.67 17.92 4.22
N LYS A 104 -5.46 17.80 2.90
CA LYS A 104 -5.27 18.94 2.00
C LYS A 104 -6.41 19.01 0.99
N PRO A 105 -6.86 20.24 0.60
CA PRO A 105 -7.91 20.37 -0.42
C PRO A 105 -7.56 19.69 -1.74
N GLU A 106 -6.32 19.75 -2.17
CA GLU A 106 -5.85 19.11 -3.40
C GLU A 106 -6.01 17.59 -3.32
N SER A 107 -5.75 17.01 -2.15
CA SER A 107 -5.89 15.58 -1.94
C SER A 107 -7.35 15.14 -1.98
N MET A 108 -8.26 15.96 -1.46
CA MET A 108 -9.69 15.67 -1.53
C MET A 108 -10.21 15.70 -2.96
N ALA A 109 -9.77 16.67 -3.76
CA ALA A 109 -10.14 16.74 -5.18
C ALA A 109 -9.59 15.54 -5.95
N LEU A 110 -8.36 15.15 -5.66
CA LEU A 110 -7.73 13.98 -6.27
C LEU A 110 -8.48 12.70 -5.90
N ALA A 111 -8.83 12.54 -4.63
CA ALA A 111 -9.59 11.37 -4.17
C ALA A 111 -10.96 11.29 -4.84
N ALA A 112 -11.64 12.43 -4.98
CA ALA A 112 -12.95 12.46 -5.63
C ALA A 112 -12.85 12.06 -7.11
N GLU A 113 -11.84 12.56 -7.83
CA GLU A 113 -11.63 12.18 -9.22
C GLU A 113 -11.26 10.71 -9.36
N ALA A 114 -10.39 10.22 -8.50
CA ALA A 114 -9.99 8.80 -8.50
C ALA A 114 -11.19 7.89 -8.22
N SER A 115 -12.07 8.29 -7.31
CA SER A 115 -13.29 7.53 -7.02
C SER A 115 -14.20 7.42 -8.24
N ARG A 116 -14.28 8.48 -9.03
CA ARG A 116 -15.05 8.46 -10.29
C ARG A 116 -14.41 7.54 -11.34
N ARG A 117 -13.08 7.48 -11.40
CA ARG A 117 -12.38 6.70 -12.42
C ARG A 117 -12.26 5.22 -12.07
N PHE A 118 -12.03 4.90 -10.81
CA PHE A 118 -11.71 3.54 -10.37
C PHE A 118 -12.80 2.92 -9.50
N GLY A 119 -13.76 3.69 -9.03
CA GLY A 119 -14.84 3.24 -8.15
C GLY A 119 -14.63 3.68 -6.71
N LYS A 120 -15.72 3.95 -6.02
CA LYS A 120 -15.69 4.44 -4.64
C LYS A 120 -15.02 3.45 -3.69
N ASP A 121 -15.16 2.16 -3.97
CA ASP A 121 -14.65 1.11 -3.10
C ASP A 121 -13.13 0.96 -3.21
N ARG A 122 -12.52 1.57 -4.22
CA ARG A 122 -11.08 1.49 -4.48
C ARG A 122 -10.29 2.59 -3.80
N ILE A 123 -10.93 3.66 -3.35
CA ILE A 123 -10.27 4.82 -2.77
C ILE A 123 -10.74 4.98 -1.31
N LEU A 124 -9.79 5.04 -0.41
CA LEU A 124 -10.05 5.20 1.02
C LEU A 124 -9.69 6.60 1.53
#